data_c9f363f75a80bd5805afbb62aeb9f675
#
_entry.id   c9f363f75a80bd5805afbb62aeb9f675
#
_cell.length_a   1.000
_cell.length_b   1.000
_cell.length_c   1.000
_cell.angle_alpha   90.00
_cell.angle_beta   90.00
_cell.angle_gamma   90.00
#
_symmetry.space_group_name_H-M   'P 1'
#
loop_
_entity.id
_entity.type
_entity.pdbx_description
1 polymer ?
#
loop_
_entity_poly.entity_id
_entity_poly.type
_entity_poly.pdbx_seq_one_letter_code
_entity_poly.pdbx_strand_id
1 'polypeptide(L)'
;MAIAQFTLWGVQCQWLIARCVLDSSLFAPYLSHGKVLFKGSSTVSCLTTLLADTPMRICGRITKNGMKRGKAEGQGAHFLLYEHGEIRNVDSCLEQTLQAMGPGDLFVTGANALDAFGHAALLIGSSGGGGYGTCMPFLYTEGIRTLILTSVMKLIPGDLTRLNPQISRKKCDFSYGMSCSLAPIPGEVLTEPQALESYAHVSARVFAKGGFSGAEASVAIQIEGERKEVEKVLNMVEQIKSLPTEPPVDEGSLAECTYPCAGCSQHRSCAYANKQTIFHSIKIS
;
A
#
# COMPACT_ATOMS: atom_id res chain seq x y z
N MET A 1 -1.58 9.11 -33.57
CA MET A 1 -0.72 8.69 -32.43
C MET A 1 -0.13 9.96 -31.80
N ALA A 2 -0.05 9.98 -30.48
CA ALA A 2 0.63 11.02 -29.72
C ALA A 2 1.50 10.36 -28.63
N ILE A 3 2.60 11.00 -28.26
CA ILE A 3 3.49 10.56 -27.16
C ILE A 3 3.58 11.73 -26.19
N ALA A 4 3.46 11.44 -24.90
CA ALA A 4 3.65 12.43 -23.85
C ALA A 4 4.50 11.86 -22.71
N GLN A 5 5.24 12.74 -22.05
CA GLN A 5 6.03 12.41 -20.86
C GLN A 5 5.65 13.33 -19.71
N PHE A 6 5.57 12.77 -18.51
CA PHE A 6 5.34 13.52 -17.28
C PHE A 6 6.02 12.84 -16.10
N THR A 7 6.18 13.59 -15.02
CA THR A 7 6.73 13.10 -13.77
C THR A 7 5.74 13.36 -12.65
N LEU A 8 5.51 12.33 -11.83
CA LEU A 8 4.76 12.41 -10.58
C LEU A 8 5.63 11.95 -9.43
N TRP A 9 5.46 12.53 -8.27
CA TRP A 9 6.23 12.18 -7.08
C TRP A 9 5.32 11.59 -5.99
N GLY A 10 5.90 10.72 -5.15
CA GLY A 10 5.32 10.23 -3.91
C GLY A 10 3.81 10.03 -3.93
N VAL A 11 3.11 10.96 -3.28
CA VAL A 11 1.65 10.90 -3.12
C VAL A 11 0.89 11.09 -4.44
N GLN A 12 1.43 11.85 -5.40
CA GLN A 12 0.79 12.01 -6.71
C GLN A 12 0.69 10.67 -7.46
N CYS A 13 1.70 9.79 -7.34
CA CYS A 13 1.61 8.44 -7.87
C CYS A 13 0.48 7.63 -7.21
N GLN A 14 0.26 7.81 -5.92
CA GLN A 14 -0.82 7.14 -5.19
C GLN A 14 -2.19 7.63 -5.64
N TRP A 15 -2.37 8.93 -5.81
CA TRP A 15 -3.59 9.53 -6.37
C TRP A 15 -3.85 9.08 -7.80
N LEU A 16 -2.80 9.00 -8.65
CA LEU A 16 -2.91 8.50 -10.02
C LEU A 16 -3.49 7.08 -10.03
N ILE A 17 -2.86 6.16 -9.30
CA ILE A 17 -3.28 4.76 -9.23
C ILE A 17 -4.72 4.67 -8.71
N ALA A 18 -5.04 5.37 -7.63
CA ALA A 18 -6.36 5.38 -7.04
C ALA A 18 -7.44 5.89 -8.02
N ARG A 19 -7.18 7.00 -8.71
CA ARG A 19 -8.10 7.59 -9.67
C ARG A 19 -8.32 6.70 -10.88
N CYS A 20 -7.23 6.18 -11.48
CA CYS A 20 -7.32 5.28 -12.61
C CYS A 20 -8.12 4.02 -12.29
N VAL A 21 -7.88 3.42 -11.11
CA VAL A 21 -8.60 2.21 -10.68
C VAL A 21 -10.08 2.50 -10.46
N LEU A 22 -10.40 3.59 -9.77
CA LEU A 22 -11.79 3.99 -9.49
C LEU A 22 -12.62 4.16 -10.77
N ASP A 23 -12.03 4.78 -11.79
CA ASP A 23 -12.71 5.09 -13.07
C ASP A 23 -12.56 3.96 -14.11
N SER A 24 -11.94 2.82 -13.73
CA SER A 24 -11.70 1.71 -14.65
C SER A 24 -12.88 0.72 -14.74
N SER A 25 -13.01 0.08 -15.89
CA SER A 25 -13.93 -1.05 -16.07
C SER A 25 -13.58 -2.28 -15.21
N LEU A 26 -12.35 -2.35 -14.72
CA LEU A 26 -11.85 -3.41 -13.85
C LEU A 26 -12.48 -3.36 -12.45
N PHE A 27 -12.79 -2.16 -11.95
CA PHE A 27 -13.30 -1.94 -10.60
C PHE A 27 -14.84 -1.80 -10.56
N ALA A 28 -15.43 -1.25 -11.60
CA ALA A 28 -16.86 -0.95 -11.68
C ALA A 28 -17.80 -2.14 -11.34
N PRO A 29 -17.56 -3.40 -11.78
CA PRO A 29 -18.42 -4.53 -11.45
C PRO A 29 -18.57 -4.79 -9.95
N TYR A 30 -17.48 -4.60 -9.19
CA TYR A 30 -17.46 -4.83 -7.74
C TYR A 30 -18.21 -3.75 -6.98
N LEU A 31 -18.24 -2.51 -7.49
CA LEU A 31 -19.03 -1.43 -6.91
C LEU A 31 -20.54 -1.64 -7.11
N SER A 32 -20.93 -2.35 -8.17
CA SER A 32 -22.34 -2.55 -8.53
C SER A 32 -22.96 -3.79 -7.87
N HIS A 33 -22.21 -4.88 -7.75
CA HIS A 33 -22.78 -6.18 -7.40
C HIS A 33 -21.98 -7.00 -6.39
N GLY A 34 -20.77 -6.56 -6.04
CA GLY A 34 -19.88 -7.28 -5.15
C GLY A 34 -19.66 -6.56 -3.82
N LYS A 35 -18.83 -7.19 -2.99
CA LYS A 35 -18.24 -6.57 -1.81
C LYS A 35 -16.80 -6.19 -2.11
N VAL A 36 -16.36 -5.02 -1.63
CA VAL A 36 -14.96 -4.62 -1.71
C VAL A 36 -14.41 -4.43 -0.31
N LEU A 37 -13.50 -5.30 0.10
CA LEU A 37 -12.78 -5.18 1.36
C LEU A 37 -11.47 -4.43 1.13
N PHE A 38 -11.35 -3.25 1.69
CA PHE A 38 -10.16 -2.41 1.66
C PHE A 38 -9.30 -2.62 2.90
N LYS A 39 -8.00 -2.84 2.70
CA LYS A 39 -7.00 -2.85 3.77
C LYS A 39 -6.15 -1.58 3.72
N GLY A 40 -6.04 -0.89 4.84
CA GLY A 40 -5.38 0.41 4.98
C GLY A 40 -3.93 0.42 4.47
N SER A 41 -3.70 1.27 3.48
CA SER A 41 -2.41 1.70 2.96
C SER A 41 -2.56 3.11 2.39
N SER A 42 -1.46 3.82 2.13
CA SER A 42 -1.55 5.19 1.59
C SER A 42 -2.27 5.26 0.24
N THR A 43 -2.00 4.33 -0.68
CA THR A 43 -2.67 4.30 -1.99
C THR A 43 -4.15 3.89 -1.88
N VAL A 44 -4.46 2.91 -1.03
CA VAL A 44 -5.85 2.49 -0.79
C VAL A 44 -6.63 3.60 -0.09
N SER A 45 -6.00 4.35 0.80
CA SER A 45 -6.64 5.51 1.45
C SER A 45 -6.96 6.63 0.43
N CYS A 46 -6.10 6.87 -0.57
CA CYS A 46 -6.46 7.74 -1.71
C CYS A 46 -7.73 7.22 -2.42
N LEU A 47 -7.82 5.91 -2.67
CA LEU A 47 -8.98 5.31 -3.33
C LEU A 47 -10.26 5.46 -2.52
N THR A 48 -10.23 5.13 -1.22
CA THR A 48 -11.42 5.24 -0.35
C THR A 48 -11.83 6.68 -0.09
N THR A 49 -10.88 7.63 -0.11
CA THR A 49 -11.19 9.07 -0.06
C THR A 49 -11.87 9.54 -1.34
N LEU A 50 -11.40 9.12 -2.52
CA LEU A 50 -12.08 9.43 -3.80
C LEU A 50 -13.46 8.79 -3.90
N LEU A 51 -13.62 7.57 -3.38
CA LEU A 51 -14.86 6.81 -3.46
C LEU A 51 -15.94 7.33 -2.50
N ALA A 52 -15.59 7.66 -1.25
CA ALA A 52 -16.54 7.90 -0.18
C ALA A 52 -16.03 8.89 0.89
N ASP A 53 -15.05 9.73 0.58
CA ASP A 53 -14.42 10.68 1.52
C ASP A 53 -14.03 10.04 2.86
N THR A 54 -13.50 8.80 2.79
CA THR A 54 -13.18 8.02 3.98
C THR A 54 -11.69 7.67 4.02
N PRO A 55 -10.85 8.47 4.71
CA PRO A 55 -9.44 8.15 4.89
C PRO A 55 -9.27 6.94 5.81
N MET A 56 -8.23 6.15 5.55
CA MET A 56 -7.96 4.92 6.29
C MET A 56 -6.80 5.06 7.27
N ARG A 57 -6.81 4.23 8.31
CA ARG A 57 -5.70 4.09 9.26
C ARG A 57 -4.61 3.17 8.70
N ILE A 58 -3.36 3.60 8.83
CA ILE A 58 -2.16 2.81 8.49
C ILE A 58 -1.50 2.33 9.78
N CYS A 59 -1.33 1.01 9.94
CA CYS A 59 -0.78 0.43 11.17
C CYS A 59 0.74 0.63 11.31
N GLY A 60 1.47 0.72 10.22
CA GLY A 60 2.92 0.90 10.23
C GLY A 60 3.47 1.34 8.90
N ARG A 61 4.62 1.99 8.94
CA ARG A 61 5.30 2.53 7.77
C ARG A 61 6.82 2.57 7.94
N ILE A 62 7.52 2.73 6.83
CA ILE A 62 8.94 3.07 6.81
C ILE A 62 9.05 4.59 7.03
N THR A 63 9.92 5.00 7.95
CA THR A 63 10.22 6.41 8.26
C THR A 63 11.73 6.61 8.30
N LYS A 64 12.17 7.86 8.41
CA LYS A 64 13.59 8.19 8.62
C LYS A 64 14.18 7.55 9.90
N ASN A 65 13.33 7.13 10.82
CA ASN A 65 13.71 6.50 12.08
C ASN A 65 13.51 4.96 12.05
N GLY A 66 13.39 4.36 10.87
CA GLY A 66 13.20 2.94 10.65
C GLY A 66 11.73 2.54 10.47
N MET A 67 11.44 1.26 10.66
CA MET A 67 10.08 0.72 10.52
C MET A 67 9.29 1.00 11.79
N LYS A 68 8.34 1.93 11.72
CA LYS A 68 7.59 2.42 12.88
C LYS A 68 6.11 2.06 12.77
N ARG A 69 5.51 1.76 13.93
CA ARG A 69 4.06 1.71 14.07
C ARG A 69 3.50 3.13 14.09
N GLY A 70 2.33 3.35 13.49
CA GLY A 70 1.51 4.55 13.75
C GLY A 70 1.02 4.56 15.20
N LYS A 71 0.69 5.72 15.75
CA LYS A 71 0.03 5.80 17.05
C LYS A 71 -1.33 5.08 16.98
N ALA A 72 -1.66 4.35 18.04
CA ALA A 72 -2.90 3.56 18.10
C ALA A 72 -4.16 4.41 18.37
N GLU A 73 -4.00 5.69 18.56
CA GLU A 73 -5.03 6.63 19.04
C GLU A 73 -5.92 7.21 17.93
N GLY A 74 -5.68 6.83 16.67
CA GLY A 74 -6.53 7.24 15.54
C GLY A 74 -7.86 6.48 15.53
N GLN A 75 -8.96 7.18 15.18
CA GLN A 75 -10.31 6.60 15.08
C GLN A 75 -10.57 5.95 13.70
N GLY A 76 -9.67 6.13 12.72
CA GLY A 76 -9.80 5.60 11.37
C GLY A 76 -9.77 4.07 11.32
N ALA A 77 -10.54 3.51 10.39
CA ALA A 77 -10.57 2.07 10.13
C ALA A 77 -9.30 1.59 9.43
N HIS A 78 -8.79 0.42 9.82
CA HIS A 78 -7.75 -0.29 9.07
C HIS A 78 -8.33 -1.20 8.00
N PHE A 79 -9.56 -1.68 8.21
CA PHE A 79 -10.34 -2.40 7.21
C PHE A 79 -11.70 -1.73 7.02
N LEU A 80 -12.02 -1.43 5.75
CA LEU A 80 -13.31 -0.91 5.33
C LEU A 80 -13.97 -1.89 4.38
N LEU A 81 -15.25 -2.15 4.55
CA LEU A 81 -16.06 -2.89 3.60
C LEU A 81 -16.98 -1.92 2.85
N TYR A 82 -16.91 -1.94 1.53
CA TYR A 82 -17.91 -1.34 0.66
C TYR A 82 -18.87 -2.42 0.17
N GLU A 83 -20.16 -2.17 0.31
CA GLU A 83 -21.24 -3.04 -0.11
C GLU A 83 -22.50 -2.23 -0.37
N HIS A 84 -23.15 -2.40 -1.52
CA HIS A 84 -24.41 -1.73 -1.87
C HIS A 84 -24.39 -0.19 -1.76
N GLY A 85 -23.29 0.46 -2.10
CA GLY A 85 -23.15 1.91 -2.03
C GLY A 85 -22.74 2.45 -0.65
N GLU A 86 -22.62 1.60 0.36
CA GLU A 86 -22.24 1.97 1.73
C GLU A 86 -20.81 1.51 2.04
N ILE A 87 -20.10 2.32 2.82
CA ILE A 87 -18.78 1.98 3.34
C ILE A 87 -18.83 1.91 4.87
N ARG A 88 -18.28 0.85 5.47
CA ARG A 88 -18.29 0.65 6.92
C ARG A 88 -17.00 0.09 7.47
N ASN A 89 -16.69 0.43 8.71
CA ASN A 89 -15.56 -0.13 9.46
C ASN A 89 -15.84 -1.57 9.86
N VAL A 90 -14.92 -2.49 9.53
CA VAL A 90 -15.01 -3.92 9.86
C VAL A 90 -13.83 -4.43 10.69
N ASP A 91 -13.07 -3.55 11.32
CA ASP A 91 -11.89 -3.91 12.14
C ASP A 91 -12.27 -4.93 13.26
N SER A 92 -13.45 -4.78 13.87
CA SER A 92 -13.93 -5.64 14.96
C SER A 92 -14.57 -6.95 14.49
N CYS A 93 -14.95 -7.08 13.23
CA CYS A 93 -15.62 -8.24 12.64
C CYS A 93 -14.98 -8.73 11.34
N LEU A 94 -13.65 -8.50 11.20
CA LEU A 94 -12.90 -8.81 9.98
C LEU A 94 -13.06 -10.27 9.55
N GLU A 95 -12.94 -11.22 10.47
CA GLU A 95 -13.01 -12.64 10.16
C GLU A 95 -14.41 -13.05 9.67
N GLN A 96 -15.46 -12.57 10.33
CA GLN A 96 -16.85 -12.79 9.89
C GLN A 96 -17.11 -12.16 8.50
N THR A 97 -16.51 -10.98 8.24
CA THR A 97 -16.60 -10.34 6.94
C THR A 97 -15.95 -11.19 5.85
N LEU A 98 -14.76 -11.72 6.09
CA LEU A 98 -14.03 -12.58 5.15
C LEU A 98 -14.77 -13.90 4.90
N GLN A 99 -15.37 -14.50 5.94
CA GLN A 99 -16.20 -15.71 5.82
C GLN A 99 -17.42 -15.51 4.90
N ALA A 100 -17.93 -14.28 4.80
CA ALA A 100 -19.07 -13.91 3.96
C ALA A 100 -18.65 -13.44 2.55
N MET A 101 -17.37 -13.50 2.19
CA MET A 101 -16.83 -13.10 0.89
C MET A 101 -16.46 -14.32 0.05
N GLY A 102 -16.44 -14.16 -1.29
CA GLY A 102 -16.14 -15.24 -2.22
C GLY A 102 -15.74 -14.75 -3.63
N PRO A 103 -15.88 -15.57 -4.67
CA PRO A 103 -15.37 -15.30 -6.03
C PRO A 103 -15.95 -14.05 -6.71
N GLY A 104 -17.11 -13.56 -6.25
CA GLY A 104 -17.71 -12.30 -6.74
C GLY A 104 -17.21 -11.05 -6.06
N ASP A 105 -16.32 -11.18 -5.08
CA ASP A 105 -15.87 -10.08 -4.22
C ASP A 105 -14.41 -9.72 -4.46
N LEU A 106 -14.01 -8.56 -3.96
CA LEU A 106 -12.69 -7.99 -4.17
C LEU A 106 -12.00 -7.64 -2.85
N PHE A 107 -10.75 -8.01 -2.71
CA PHE A 107 -9.85 -7.50 -1.67
C PHE A 107 -8.87 -6.51 -2.29
N VAL A 108 -8.78 -5.31 -1.72
CA VAL A 108 -7.88 -4.24 -2.20
C VAL A 108 -6.86 -3.91 -1.11
N THR A 109 -5.58 -3.99 -1.44
CA THR A 109 -4.49 -3.71 -0.50
C THR A 109 -3.35 -2.95 -1.18
N GLY A 110 -2.46 -2.36 -0.40
CA GLY A 110 -1.16 -1.89 -0.86
C GLY A 110 -0.08 -2.94 -0.66
N ALA A 111 1.16 -2.61 -1.05
CA ALA A 111 2.35 -3.39 -0.76
C ALA A 111 3.47 -2.52 -0.17
N ASN A 112 4.48 -3.17 0.44
CA ASN A 112 5.70 -2.52 0.90
C ASN A 112 6.92 -2.87 0.03
N ALA A 113 6.85 -3.97 -0.69
CA ALA A 113 7.85 -4.40 -1.66
C ALA A 113 7.17 -4.95 -2.91
N LEU A 114 7.81 -4.72 -4.05
CA LEU A 114 7.44 -5.19 -5.37
C LEU A 114 8.71 -5.67 -6.06
N ASP A 115 8.66 -6.76 -6.82
CA ASP A 115 9.78 -7.20 -7.67
C ASP A 115 9.47 -7.03 -9.16
N ALA A 116 10.47 -7.29 -10.00
CA ALA A 116 10.33 -7.18 -11.45
C ALA A 116 9.50 -8.33 -12.08
N PHE A 117 9.12 -9.33 -11.29
CA PHE A 117 8.36 -10.50 -11.73
C PHE A 117 6.87 -10.37 -11.41
N GLY A 118 6.44 -9.24 -10.82
CA GLY A 118 5.06 -8.99 -10.46
C GLY A 118 4.65 -9.52 -9.09
N HIS A 119 5.60 -9.97 -8.27
CA HIS A 119 5.30 -10.34 -6.88
C HIS A 119 5.27 -9.12 -5.98
N ALA A 120 4.39 -9.14 -5.00
CA ALA A 120 4.27 -8.09 -4.00
C ALA A 120 4.26 -8.68 -2.58
N ALA A 121 4.75 -7.91 -1.61
CA ALA A 121 4.78 -8.32 -0.22
C ALA A 121 4.52 -7.15 0.74
N LEU A 122 3.98 -7.49 1.92
CA LEU A 122 3.83 -6.61 3.05
C LEU A 122 4.95 -6.80 4.08
N LEU A 123 5.36 -5.72 4.71
CA LEU A 123 6.18 -5.76 5.91
C LEU A 123 5.31 -6.08 7.13
N ILE A 124 5.63 -7.16 7.83
CA ILE A 124 4.90 -7.64 8.99
C ILE A 124 5.76 -7.55 10.24
N GLY A 125 5.42 -6.64 11.13
CA GLY A 125 6.07 -6.48 12.45
C GLY A 125 5.35 -7.21 13.59
N SER A 126 4.10 -7.64 13.39
CA SER A 126 3.26 -8.29 14.41
C SER A 126 3.31 -9.82 14.34
N SER A 127 3.04 -10.47 15.47
CA SER A 127 2.89 -11.93 15.51
C SER A 127 1.67 -12.36 14.69
N GLY A 128 1.77 -13.50 14.00
CA GLY A 128 0.68 -14.02 13.17
C GLY A 128 0.31 -13.17 11.96
N GLY A 129 1.05 -12.07 11.66
CA GLY A 129 0.76 -11.20 10.52
C GLY A 129 -0.23 -10.07 10.81
N GLY A 130 -0.74 -9.97 12.04
CA GLY A 130 -1.78 -8.98 12.40
C GLY A 130 -3.02 -9.15 11.54
N GLY A 131 -3.71 -8.06 11.20
CA GLY A 131 -4.93 -8.11 10.39
C GLY A 131 -4.73 -8.74 9.01
N TYR A 132 -3.58 -8.56 8.36
CA TYR A 132 -3.29 -9.26 7.11
C TYR A 132 -3.16 -10.78 7.31
N GLY A 133 -2.58 -11.20 8.45
CA GLY A 133 -2.53 -12.62 8.80
C GLY A 133 -3.91 -13.27 8.93
N THR A 134 -4.91 -12.53 9.40
CA THR A 134 -6.32 -12.96 9.38
C THR A 134 -6.86 -13.11 7.97
N CYS A 135 -6.48 -12.20 7.04
CA CYS A 135 -6.94 -12.27 5.65
C CYS A 135 -6.34 -13.44 4.85
N MET A 136 -5.07 -13.78 5.11
CA MET A 136 -4.31 -14.73 4.27
C MET A 136 -5.03 -16.04 3.96
N PRO A 137 -5.57 -16.81 4.92
CA PRO A 137 -6.26 -18.07 4.62
C PRO A 137 -7.38 -17.88 3.61
N PHE A 138 -8.24 -16.89 3.80
CA PHE A 138 -9.39 -16.62 2.94
C PHE A 138 -8.97 -16.21 1.52
N LEU A 139 -7.91 -15.41 1.38
CA LEU A 139 -7.40 -15.00 0.06
C LEU A 139 -6.89 -16.19 -0.76
N TYR A 140 -6.44 -17.26 -0.11
CA TYR A 140 -5.95 -18.47 -0.78
C TYR A 140 -7.03 -19.53 -1.01
N THR A 141 -8.12 -19.52 -0.23
CA THR A 141 -9.10 -20.64 -0.24
C THR A 141 -10.47 -20.25 -0.78
N GLU A 142 -10.93 -19.00 -0.59
CA GLU A 142 -12.31 -18.60 -0.88
C GLU A 142 -12.51 -17.99 -2.28
N GLY A 143 -11.45 -17.90 -3.08
CA GLY A 143 -11.52 -17.36 -4.45
C GLY A 143 -11.74 -15.85 -4.53
N ILE A 144 -11.50 -15.12 -3.45
CA ILE A 144 -11.59 -13.66 -3.40
C ILE A 144 -10.51 -13.08 -4.30
N ARG A 145 -10.91 -12.29 -5.32
CA ARG A 145 -9.93 -11.61 -6.17
C ARG A 145 -9.17 -10.56 -5.35
N THR A 146 -7.88 -10.44 -5.58
CA THR A 146 -7.04 -9.45 -4.88
C THR A 146 -6.42 -8.48 -5.87
N LEU A 147 -6.61 -7.17 -5.65
CA LEU A 147 -5.88 -6.09 -6.31
C LEU A 147 -4.88 -5.47 -5.36
N ILE A 148 -3.64 -5.35 -5.82
CA ILE A 148 -2.53 -4.80 -5.05
C ILE A 148 -2.12 -3.47 -5.66
N LEU A 149 -2.55 -2.37 -5.04
CA LEU A 149 -2.28 -1.01 -5.52
C LEU A 149 -0.97 -0.50 -4.95
N THR A 150 0.05 -0.40 -5.78
CA THR A 150 1.37 -0.01 -5.32
C THR A 150 2.15 0.75 -6.40
N SER A 151 2.98 1.70 -6.01
CA SER A 151 3.85 2.43 -6.93
C SER A 151 5.14 1.65 -7.22
N VAL A 152 5.68 1.80 -8.44
CA VAL A 152 7.00 1.29 -8.80
C VAL A 152 8.14 1.85 -7.94
N MET A 153 7.88 2.89 -7.15
CA MET A 153 8.84 3.38 -6.14
C MET A 153 9.21 2.31 -5.12
N LYS A 154 8.37 1.29 -4.93
CA LYS A 154 8.59 0.16 -4.00
C LYS A 154 9.27 -1.04 -4.66
N LEU A 155 9.73 -0.90 -5.91
CA LEU A 155 10.47 -1.94 -6.61
C LEU A 155 11.80 -2.18 -5.92
N ILE A 156 12.05 -3.43 -5.55
CA ILE A 156 13.31 -3.91 -4.99
C ILE A 156 14.08 -4.74 -6.03
N PRO A 157 15.41 -4.78 -5.99
CA PRO A 157 16.23 -5.49 -6.98
C PRO A 157 16.32 -7.00 -6.71
N GLY A 158 15.44 -7.59 -5.93
CA GLY A 158 15.46 -9.00 -5.57
C GLY A 158 14.16 -9.72 -5.95
N ASP A 159 14.25 -11.03 -6.10
CA ASP A 159 13.09 -11.91 -6.26
C ASP A 159 12.44 -12.14 -4.87
N LEU A 160 11.23 -11.68 -4.69
CA LEU A 160 10.50 -11.76 -3.42
C LEU A 160 10.26 -13.21 -2.98
N THR A 161 10.14 -14.15 -3.90
CA THR A 161 9.95 -15.58 -3.58
C THR A 161 11.17 -16.16 -2.89
N ARG A 162 12.37 -15.68 -3.24
CA ARG A 162 13.65 -16.09 -2.63
C ARG A 162 13.97 -15.29 -1.36
N LEU A 163 13.61 -14.02 -1.33
CA LEU A 163 13.88 -13.15 -0.17
C LEU A 163 12.98 -13.47 1.01
N ASN A 164 11.70 -13.78 0.76
CA ASN A 164 10.70 -13.97 1.80
C ASN A 164 11.11 -14.97 2.90
N PRO A 165 11.61 -16.18 2.61
CA PRO A 165 12.04 -17.11 3.67
C PRO A 165 13.30 -16.67 4.41
N GLN A 166 14.08 -15.73 3.88
CA GLN A 166 15.30 -15.22 4.50
C GLN A 166 15.03 -14.08 5.48
N ILE A 167 13.99 -13.26 5.21
CA ILE A 167 13.64 -12.10 6.02
C ILE A 167 12.66 -12.50 7.11
N SER A 168 13.12 -12.55 8.36
CA SER A 168 12.29 -12.93 9.50
C SER A 168 12.46 -12.00 10.70
N ARG A 169 11.33 -11.51 11.22
CA ARG A 169 11.32 -10.67 12.43
C ARG A 169 11.93 -11.34 13.66
N LYS A 170 11.91 -12.68 13.74
CA LYS A 170 12.45 -13.43 14.87
C LYS A 170 13.96 -13.71 14.76
N LYS A 171 14.52 -13.61 13.55
CA LYS A 171 15.97 -13.79 13.31
C LYS A 171 16.76 -12.48 13.45
N CYS A 172 16.07 -11.36 13.58
CA CYS A 172 16.68 -10.04 13.64
C CYS A 172 17.09 -9.73 15.08
N ASP A 173 18.38 -9.53 15.34
CA ASP A 173 18.91 -9.21 16.68
C ASP A 173 18.76 -7.72 17.03
N PHE A 174 18.78 -6.85 16.01
CA PHE A 174 18.70 -5.41 16.17
C PHE A 174 17.94 -4.75 15.00
N SER A 175 17.07 -3.78 15.29
CA SER A 175 16.43 -2.95 14.28
C SER A 175 16.15 -1.53 14.78
N TYR A 176 16.29 -0.55 13.91
CA TYR A 176 15.69 0.75 14.18
C TYR A 176 14.18 0.65 13.93
N GLY A 177 13.39 0.74 15.01
CA GLY A 177 11.95 0.46 14.98
C GLY A 177 11.63 -1.05 15.04
N MET A 178 10.58 -1.48 14.36
CA MET A 178 10.14 -2.88 14.35
C MET A 178 11.05 -3.74 13.48
N SER A 179 11.47 -4.91 13.97
CA SER A 179 11.94 -5.96 13.07
C SER A 179 10.74 -6.57 12.32
N CYS A 180 10.85 -6.71 11.02
CA CYS A 180 9.77 -7.17 10.15
C CYS A 180 10.14 -8.44 9.39
N SER A 181 9.11 -9.21 9.03
CA SER A 181 9.16 -10.24 7.98
C SER A 181 8.50 -9.68 6.72
N LEU A 182 8.72 -10.35 5.59
CA LEU A 182 7.93 -10.16 4.38
C LEU A 182 6.81 -11.19 4.34
N ALA A 183 5.58 -10.77 4.02
CA ALA A 183 4.46 -11.66 3.76
C ALA A 183 4.03 -11.47 2.29
N PRO A 184 4.08 -12.52 1.47
CA PRO A 184 3.64 -12.44 0.08
C PRO A 184 2.14 -12.16 0.03
N ILE A 185 1.72 -11.44 -1.02
CA ILE A 185 0.32 -11.15 -1.28
C ILE A 185 -0.06 -11.87 -2.57
N PRO A 186 -1.03 -12.81 -2.56
CA PRO A 186 -1.56 -13.37 -3.79
C PRO A 186 -2.42 -12.31 -4.48
N GLY A 187 -2.32 -12.15 -5.77
CA GLY A 187 -3.18 -11.24 -6.53
C GLY A 187 -2.49 -10.48 -7.64
N GLU A 188 -3.24 -9.58 -8.24
CA GLU A 188 -2.83 -8.76 -9.37
C GLU A 188 -2.24 -7.43 -8.89
N VAL A 189 -1.02 -7.15 -9.33
CA VAL A 189 -0.32 -5.90 -9.00
C VAL A 189 -0.64 -4.84 -10.04
N LEU A 190 -1.14 -3.71 -9.57
CA LEU A 190 -1.39 -2.51 -10.36
C LEU A 190 -0.45 -1.40 -9.91
N THR A 191 0.51 -1.09 -10.76
CA THR A 191 1.37 0.08 -10.64
C THR A 191 0.90 1.20 -11.57
N GLU A 192 1.64 2.30 -11.65
CA GLU A 192 1.27 3.44 -12.50
C GLU A 192 0.99 3.03 -13.96
N PRO A 193 1.82 2.22 -14.65
CA PRO A 193 1.52 1.79 -16.02
C PRO A 193 0.20 1.02 -16.13
N GLN A 194 0.00 -0.04 -15.35
CA GLN A 194 -1.21 -0.86 -15.42
C GLN A 194 -2.45 -0.06 -15.06
N ALA A 195 -2.35 0.85 -14.09
CA ALA A 195 -3.45 1.74 -13.74
C ALA A 195 -3.82 2.69 -14.90
N LEU A 196 -2.84 3.30 -15.56
CA LEU A 196 -3.06 4.14 -16.73
C LEU A 196 -3.69 3.38 -17.91
N GLU A 197 -3.19 2.17 -18.19
CA GLU A 197 -3.70 1.30 -19.25
C GLU A 197 -5.13 0.80 -18.95
N SER A 198 -5.50 0.66 -17.67
CA SER A 198 -6.89 0.33 -17.29
C SER A 198 -7.85 1.52 -17.39
N TYR A 199 -7.33 2.76 -17.36
CA TYR A 199 -8.11 4.00 -17.43
C TYR A 199 -8.31 4.52 -18.84
N ALA A 200 -7.30 4.37 -19.73
CA ALA A 200 -7.29 4.91 -21.08
C ALA A 200 -6.62 3.93 -22.06
N HIS A 201 -6.99 4.01 -23.33
CA HIS A 201 -6.35 3.21 -24.39
C HIS A 201 -4.98 3.79 -24.75
N VAL A 202 -4.02 3.68 -23.83
CA VAL A 202 -2.62 4.08 -24.00
C VAL A 202 -1.70 2.93 -23.64
N SER A 203 -0.48 2.95 -24.19
CA SER A 203 0.63 2.17 -23.66
C SER A 203 1.43 3.05 -22.72
N ALA A 204 1.67 2.61 -21.49
CA ALA A 204 2.36 3.36 -20.46
C ALA A 204 3.66 2.67 -20.03
N ARG A 205 4.73 3.46 -19.86
CA ARG A 205 6.05 2.92 -19.46
C ARG A 205 6.71 3.85 -18.47
N VAL A 206 7.20 3.29 -17.37
CA VAL A 206 8.13 3.97 -16.47
C VAL A 206 9.53 3.84 -17.06
N PHE A 207 10.21 4.96 -17.26
CA PHE A 207 11.57 4.97 -17.84
C PHE A 207 12.63 5.55 -16.90
N ALA A 208 12.23 6.23 -15.83
CA ALA A 208 13.12 6.67 -14.76
C ALA A 208 12.38 6.80 -13.43
N LYS A 209 13.11 6.73 -12.33
CA LYS A 209 12.62 7.02 -10.98
C LYS A 209 13.72 7.59 -10.12
N GLY A 210 13.36 8.42 -9.12
CA GLY A 210 14.35 9.06 -8.25
C GLY A 210 13.81 10.39 -7.71
N GLY A 211 14.56 11.45 -7.92
CA GLY A 211 14.27 12.80 -7.47
C GLY A 211 14.98 13.17 -6.17
N PHE A 212 15.06 14.46 -5.88
CA PHE A 212 15.64 15.03 -4.67
C PHE A 212 15.01 16.40 -4.36
N SER A 213 15.26 16.92 -3.18
CA SER A 213 14.81 18.26 -2.77
C SER A 213 13.29 18.46 -2.87
N GLY A 214 12.54 17.54 -2.25
CA GLY A 214 11.07 17.54 -2.23
C GLY A 214 10.41 16.74 -3.37
N ALA A 215 11.21 16.17 -4.27
CA ALA A 215 10.74 15.31 -5.36
C ALA A 215 11.22 13.84 -5.20
N GLU A 216 11.57 13.46 -3.97
CA GLU A 216 12.00 12.09 -3.67
C GLU A 216 10.89 11.09 -4.02
N ALA A 217 11.30 9.93 -4.53
CA ALA A 217 10.41 8.90 -5.01
C ALA A 217 9.53 9.31 -6.21
N SER A 218 10.03 10.20 -7.05
CA SER A 218 9.40 10.53 -8.33
C SER A 218 9.50 9.39 -9.33
N VAL A 219 8.48 9.31 -10.19
CA VAL A 219 8.37 8.36 -11.29
C VAL A 219 8.18 9.14 -12.59
N ALA A 220 9.07 8.92 -13.57
CA ALA A 220 8.96 9.48 -14.90
C ALA A 220 8.25 8.47 -15.82
N ILE A 221 7.16 8.89 -16.42
CA ILE A 221 6.25 8.05 -17.19
C ILE A 221 6.16 8.60 -18.62
N GLN A 222 6.22 7.70 -19.59
CA GLN A 222 5.86 7.96 -20.97
C GLN A 222 4.57 7.22 -21.30
N ILE A 223 3.65 7.90 -21.96
CA ILE A 223 2.43 7.32 -22.52
C ILE A 223 2.39 7.53 -24.04
N GLU A 224 1.80 6.56 -24.73
CA GLU A 224 1.63 6.57 -26.19
C GLU A 224 0.24 6.04 -26.54
N GLY A 225 -0.48 6.73 -27.42
CA GLY A 225 -1.82 6.33 -27.82
C GLY A 225 -2.42 7.27 -28.86
N GLU A 226 -3.73 7.13 -29.11
CA GLU A 226 -4.45 8.14 -29.87
C GLU A 226 -4.44 9.48 -29.12
N ARG A 227 -4.41 10.60 -29.87
CA ARG A 227 -4.30 11.95 -29.27
C ARG A 227 -5.33 12.20 -28.18
N LYS A 228 -6.59 11.82 -28.40
CA LYS A 228 -7.69 11.99 -27.42
C LYS A 228 -7.45 11.21 -26.11
N GLU A 229 -6.89 10.01 -26.21
CA GLU A 229 -6.59 9.18 -25.03
C GLU A 229 -5.40 9.74 -24.23
N VAL A 230 -4.38 10.22 -24.95
CA VAL A 230 -3.24 10.92 -24.33
C VAL A 230 -3.70 12.21 -23.65
N GLU A 231 -4.55 13.03 -24.30
CA GLU A 231 -5.12 14.25 -23.72
C GLU A 231 -5.99 13.94 -22.48
N LYS A 232 -6.78 12.84 -22.52
CA LYS A 232 -7.55 12.34 -21.35
C LYS A 232 -6.66 12.09 -20.14
N VAL A 233 -5.53 11.40 -20.35
CA VAL A 233 -4.54 11.13 -19.29
C VAL A 233 -3.90 12.41 -18.77
N LEU A 234 -3.46 13.31 -19.66
CA LEU A 234 -2.82 14.57 -19.27
C LEU A 234 -3.76 15.47 -18.45
N ASN A 235 -5.04 15.55 -18.82
CA ASN A 235 -6.05 16.29 -18.04
C ASN A 235 -6.20 15.73 -16.62
N MET A 236 -6.20 14.40 -16.48
CA MET A 236 -6.20 13.75 -15.15
C MET A 236 -4.92 14.06 -14.37
N VAL A 237 -3.75 14.00 -15.01
CA VAL A 237 -2.46 14.34 -14.40
C VAL A 237 -2.45 15.77 -13.85
N GLU A 238 -2.98 16.74 -14.59
CA GLU A 238 -3.09 18.13 -14.11
C GLU A 238 -4.03 18.25 -12.88
N GLN A 239 -5.14 17.51 -12.87
CA GLN A 239 -6.01 17.44 -11.70
C GLN A 239 -5.27 16.84 -10.48
N ILE A 240 -4.52 15.76 -10.67
CA ILE A 240 -3.74 15.11 -9.60
C ILE A 240 -2.68 16.04 -9.02
N LYS A 241 -2.02 16.85 -9.85
CA LYS A 241 -1.01 17.82 -9.38
C LYS A 241 -1.60 18.89 -8.45
N SER A 242 -2.90 19.14 -8.50
CA SER A 242 -3.59 20.08 -7.62
C SER A 242 -4.08 19.46 -6.31
N LEU A 243 -3.99 18.12 -6.15
CA LEU A 243 -4.40 17.42 -4.94
C LEU A 243 -3.39 17.61 -3.78
N PRO A 244 -3.81 17.33 -2.52
CA PRO A 244 -2.92 17.43 -1.37
C PRO A 244 -1.63 16.64 -1.53
N THR A 245 -0.55 17.22 -1.02
CA THR A 245 0.80 16.65 -1.09
C THR A 245 1.08 15.60 -0.01
N GLU A 246 0.17 15.43 0.94
CA GLU A 246 0.17 14.36 1.93
C GLU A 246 -0.92 13.35 1.62
N PRO A 247 -0.68 12.04 1.91
CA PRO A 247 -1.71 11.04 1.70
C PRO A 247 -2.89 11.29 2.66
N PRO A 248 -4.14 11.13 2.20
CA PRO A 248 -5.34 11.28 3.03
C PRO A 248 -5.46 10.07 3.97
N VAL A 249 -4.76 10.08 5.08
CA VAL A 249 -4.78 9.01 6.08
C VAL A 249 -5.20 9.57 7.43
N ASP A 250 -5.71 8.69 8.29
CA ASP A 250 -6.01 9.03 9.68
C ASP A 250 -4.78 9.67 10.38
N GLU A 251 -4.98 10.74 11.13
CA GLU A 251 -3.90 11.53 11.75
C GLU A 251 -2.94 10.70 12.60
N GLY A 252 -3.45 9.72 13.34
CA GLY A 252 -2.64 8.81 14.14
C GLY A 252 -1.67 7.96 13.31
N SER A 253 -1.96 7.79 12.01
CA SER A 253 -1.10 7.06 11.07
C SER A 253 0.19 7.78 10.75
N LEU A 254 0.20 9.11 10.76
CA LEU A 254 1.38 9.93 10.46
C LEU A 254 2.28 10.14 11.68
N ALA A 255 1.75 9.96 12.89
CA ALA A 255 2.52 10.04 14.12
C ALA A 255 3.29 8.73 14.37
N GLU A 256 4.59 8.83 14.62
CA GLU A 256 5.40 7.66 14.97
C GLU A 256 5.14 7.22 16.41
N CYS A 257 5.18 5.89 16.63
CA CYS A 257 5.16 5.37 17.99
C CYS A 257 6.38 5.87 18.77
N THR A 258 6.15 6.21 20.05
CA THR A 258 7.19 6.53 21.03
C THR A 258 7.29 5.39 22.05
N TYR A 259 8.50 5.15 22.57
CA TYR A 259 8.67 4.15 23.64
C TYR A 259 8.28 4.73 25.00
N PRO A 260 7.54 4.00 25.87
CA PRO A 260 6.87 2.72 25.56
C PRO A 260 5.60 2.92 24.71
N CYS A 261 5.33 1.96 23.81
CA CYS A 261 4.10 1.97 23.02
C CYS A 261 3.33 0.64 23.20
N ALA A 262 2.03 0.65 22.91
CA ALA A 262 1.16 -0.51 23.05
C ALA A 262 1.62 -1.76 22.25
N GLY A 263 2.43 -1.55 21.21
CA GLY A 263 2.99 -2.64 20.40
C GLY A 263 4.35 -3.15 20.84
N CYS A 264 4.99 -2.56 21.87
CA CYS A 264 6.37 -2.89 22.24
C CYS A 264 6.58 -4.36 22.63
N SER A 265 5.57 -5.00 23.23
CA SER A 265 5.62 -6.44 23.57
C SER A 265 5.67 -7.36 22.35
N GLN A 266 5.21 -6.91 21.20
CA GLN A 266 5.21 -7.64 19.93
C GLN A 266 6.40 -7.30 19.04
N HIS A 267 7.00 -6.12 19.22
CA HIS A 267 8.11 -5.63 18.40
C HIS A 267 9.45 -6.02 18.99
N ARG A 268 9.96 -7.14 18.52
CA ARG A 268 11.28 -7.65 18.94
C ARG A 268 12.39 -6.76 18.38
N SER A 269 13.53 -6.77 19.08
CA SER A 269 14.78 -6.14 18.63
C SER A 269 14.72 -4.63 18.37
N CYS A 270 13.65 -3.95 18.80
CA CYS A 270 13.50 -2.51 18.60
C CYS A 270 14.52 -1.73 19.46
N ALA A 271 15.43 -1.02 18.81
CA ALA A 271 16.47 -0.22 19.48
C ALA A 271 15.88 0.86 20.41
N TYR A 272 14.68 1.37 20.11
CA TYR A 272 14.02 2.37 20.96
C TYR A 272 13.45 1.79 22.26
N ALA A 273 13.17 0.48 22.27
CA ALA A 273 12.74 -0.24 23.46
C ALA A 273 13.94 -0.64 24.37
N ASN A 274 15.09 -0.91 23.77
CA ASN A 274 16.26 -1.51 24.44
C ASN A 274 17.47 -0.56 24.49
N LYS A 275 17.26 0.75 24.59
CA LYS A 275 18.35 1.74 24.55
C LYS A 275 19.53 1.48 25.47
N GLN A 276 19.35 0.71 26.56
CA GLN A 276 20.42 0.45 27.54
C GLN A 276 21.28 -0.79 27.22
N THR A 277 20.81 -1.72 26.40
CA THR A 277 21.47 -3.04 26.28
C THR A 277 22.27 -3.20 24.98
N ILE A 278 21.89 -2.55 23.89
CA ILE A 278 22.47 -2.84 22.58
C ILE A 278 23.65 -1.94 22.23
N PHE A 279 23.66 -0.68 22.67
CA PHE A 279 24.79 0.24 22.41
C PHE A 279 26.06 -0.09 23.23
N HIS A 280 25.95 -0.90 24.30
CA HIS A 280 27.12 -1.37 25.05
C HIS A 280 27.79 -2.60 24.45
N SER A 281 27.12 -3.35 23.58
CA SER A 281 27.64 -4.56 22.93
C SER A 281 28.20 -4.38 21.53
N ILE A 282 27.86 -3.27 20.86
CA ILE A 282 28.46 -2.94 19.57
C ILE A 282 29.73 -2.12 19.81
N LYS A 283 30.84 -2.81 20.00
CA LYS A 283 32.17 -2.20 19.83
C LYS A 283 32.35 -1.96 18.34
N ILE A 284 32.26 -0.70 17.94
CA ILE A 284 32.73 -0.27 16.63
C ILE A 284 34.25 -0.41 16.68
N SER A 285 34.77 -1.48 16.09
CA SER A 285 36.19 -1.67 15.83
C SER A 285 36.60 -0.90 14.58
#